data_feabaa6c2a16043772335467315aecfd
#
_entry.id   feabaa6c2a16043772335467315aecfd
#
_cell.length_a   1.000
_cell.length_b   1.000
_cell.length_c   1.000
_cell.angle_alpha   90.00
_cell.angle_beta   90.00
_cell.angle_gamma   90.00
#
_symmetry.space_group_name_H-M   'P 1'
#
loop_
_entity.id
_entity.type
_entity.pdbx_description
1 polymer ?
#
loop_
_entity_poly.entity_id
_entity_poly.type
_entity_poly.pdbx_seq_one_letter_code
_entity_poly.pdbx_strand_id
1 'polypeptide(L)'
;MILADKIITLRKKAGWSQEELASQLGVTRQSVSKWEGAQSVPDLDKVVQMSRLFGVSTDYLLKDELEEEEFVGSEADETPLRRVTMEQAARYLALRKACAPKIALAVAMCIVSPVVIIFLSAMADAGLGGISEDLAAGLGVSVILVLVAIAVGMFLSCGAKTKEFDFLEKEPFETEYGVSGMVRERRKAYEPTASRCTILGVVLCILAVVPLMLGVGLASSDVAALLVRVAPADVYAAAAVDALLLLVACGVGVLVWSGTYTGAMDQLLEEGDYTRKKKARSGVMSTVSLIYWLSVTAIFLFYTFGPKGNGQPQYSWFIWAVGGVLYAAVMGIVSLVLYHKDKM
;
A
#
# COMPACT_ATOMS: atom_id res chain seq x y z
N MET A 1 19.79 -4.62 -38.90
CA MET A 1 18.87 -4.74 -40.08
C MET A 1 18.36 -3.37 -40.45
N ILE A 2 18.57 -2.87 -41.68
CA ILE A 2 18.18 -1.52 -42.09
C ILE A 2 16.66 -1.42 -42.31
N LEU A 3 16.11 -0.20 -42.26
CA LEU A 3 14.66 0.05 -42.44
C LEU A 3 14.09 -0.63 -43.70
N ALA A 4 14.82 -0.62 -44.83
CA ALA A 4 14.38 -1.25 -46.08
C ALA A 4 14.11 -2.75 -45.89
N ASP A 5 15.02 -3.46 -45.24
CA ASP A 5 14.90 -4.90 -44.99
C ASP A 5 13.71 -5.20 -44.05
N LYS A 6 13.49 -4.34 -43.06
CA LYS A 6 12.36 -4.46 -42.14
C LYS A 6 11.02 -4.29 -42.84
N ILE A 7 10.91 -3.30 -43.73
CA ILE A 7 9.70 -3.09 -44.55
C ILE A 7 9.41 -4.32 -45.42
N ILE A 8 10.43 -4.89 -46.09
CA ILE A 8 10.29 -6.10 -46.91
C ILE A 8 9.82 -7.28 -46.05
N THR A 9 10.44 -7.48 -44.89
CA THR A 9 10.15 -8.60 -43.99
C THR A 9 8.72 -8.50 -43.45
N LEU A 10 8.30 -7.33 -42.95
CA LEU A 10 6.96 -7.11 -42.39
C LEU A 10 5.89 -7.26 -43.49
N ARG A 11 6.09 -6.66 -44.66
CA ARG A 11 5.16 -6.82 -45.79
C ARG A 11 5.00 -8.29 -46.20
N LYS A 12 6.11 -9.04 -46.35
CA LYS A 12 6.09 -10.47 -46.70
C LYS A 12 5.37 -11.30 -45.61
N LYS A 13 5.62 -11.02 -44.33
CA LYS A 13 4.91 -11.67 -43.21
C LYS A 13 3.40 -11.42 -43.26
N ALA A 14 3.00 -10.21 -43.61
CA ALA A 14 1.58 -9.85 -43.81
C ALA A 14 0.96 -10.45 -45.07
N GLY A 15 1.77 -11.11 -45.95
CA GLY A 15 1.34 -11.70 -47.22
C GLY A 15 1.02 -10.68 -48.30
N TRP A 16 1.47 -9.43 -48.19
CA TRP A 16 1.08 -8.33 -49.07
C TRP A 16 2.09 -8.14 -50.24
N SER A 17 1.53 -7.75 -51.38
CA SER A 17 2.32 -7.22 -52.50
C SER A 17 2.75 -5.77 -52.23
N GLN A 18 3.70 -5.24 -52.96
CA GLN A 18 4.09 -3.80 -52.89
C GLN A 18 2.92 -2.87 -53.20
N GLU A 19 1.98 -3.29 -54.03
CA GLU A 19 0.81 -2.52 -54.42
C GLU A 19 -0.25 -2.46 -53.30
N GLU A 20 -0.44 -3.57 -52.61
CA GLU A 20 -1.30 -3.64 -51.42
C GLU A 20 -0.77 -2.79 -50.26
N LEU A 21 0.55 -2.89 -49.98
CA LEU A 21 1.16 -2.02 -48.96
C LEU A 21 1.04 -0.53 -49.34
N ALA A 22 1.24 -0.18 -50.63
CA ALA A 22 1.07 1.18 -51.10
C ALA A 22 -0.37 1.69 -50.92
N SER A 23 -1.34 0.84 -51.21
CA SER A 23 -2.77 1.15 -50.99
C SER A 23 -3.08 1.40 -49.52
N GLN A 24 -2.56 0.55 -48.61
CA GLN A 24 -2.76 0.70 -47.15
C GLN A 24 -2.14 1.98 -46.58
N LEU A 25 -1.00 2.40 -47.14
CA LEU A 25 -0.29 3.61 -46.71
C LEU A 25 -0.75 4.90 -47.46
N GLY A 26 -1.63 4.79 -48.45
CA GLY A 26 -2.05 5.91 -49.28
C GLY A 26 -0.90 6.53 -50.11
N VAL A 27 0.01 5.68 -50.66
CA VAL A 27 1.16 6.10 -51.45
C VAL A 27 1.19 5.35 -52.77
N THR A 28 2.12 5.72 -53.68
CA THR A 28 2.30 5.00 -54.94
C THR A 28 3.13 3.73 -54.74
N ARG A 29 2.92 2.67 -55.57
CA ARG A 29 3.76 1.49 -55.61
C ARG A 29 5.24 1.84 -55.78
N GLN A 30 5.54 2.86 -56.59
CA GLN A 30 6.90 3.33 -56.82
C GLN A 30 7.58 3.82 -55.51
N SER A 31 6.84 4.48 -54.63
CA SER A 31 7.35 4.91 -53.35
C SER A 31 7.75 3.73 -52.49
N VAL A 32 6.89 2.71 -52.38
CA VAL A 32 7.20 1.46 -51.63
C VAL A 32 8.41 0.77 -52.22
N SER A 33 8.48 0.66 -53.56
CA SER A 33 9.63 0.04 -54.24
C SER A 33 10.95 0.77 -53.94
N LYS A 34 10.94 2.12 -53.89
CA LYS A 34 12.11 2.93 -53.54
C LYS A 34 12.54 2.72 -52.09
N TRP A 35 11.59 2.61 -51.17
CA TRP A 35 11.85 2.36 -49.77
C TRP A 35 12.46 0.98 -49.54
N GLU A 36 11.91 -0.06 -50.17
CA GLU A 36 12.42 -1.41 -50.11
C GLU A 36 13.79 -1.57 -50.82
N GLY A 37 14.06 -0.74 -51.82
CA GLY A 37 15.34 -0.68 -52.49
C GLY A 37 16.37 0.24 -51.84
N ALA A 38 16.11 0.78 -50.66
CA ALA A 38 16.95 1.75 -49.96
C ALA A 38 17.31 3.02 -50.77
N GLN A 39 16.50 3.34 -51.79
CA GLN A 39 16.70 4.51 -52.66
C GLN A 39 16.12 5.79 -52.09
N SER A 40 15.20 5.66 -51.14
CA SER A 40 14.60 6.77 -50.38
C SER A 40 14.11 6.28 -49.04
N VAL A 41 13.95 7.20 -48.08
CA VAL A 41 13.42 6.93 -46.78
C VAL A 41 11.98 7.44 -46.72
N PRO A 42 11.03 6.69 -46.14
CA PRO A 42 9.67 7.21 -45.91
C PRO A 42 9.68 8.37 -44.90
N ASP A 43 8.73 9.30 -45.07
CA ASP A 43 8.50 10.37 -44.12
C ASP A 43 8.08 9.82 -42.75
N LEU A 44 8.34 10.57 -41.68
CA LEU A 44 8.03 10.15 -40.31
C LEU A 44 6.58 9.74 -40.12
N ASP A 45 5.65 10.45 -40.75
CA ASP A 45 4.21 10.11 -40.72
C ASP A 45 3.94 8.72 -41.32
N LYS A 46 4.67 8.34 -42.37
CA LYS A 46 4.55 7.02 -43.01
C LYS A 46 5.20 5.93 -42.15
N VAL A 47 6.29 6.25 -41.45
CA VAL A 47 6.90 5.33 -40.46
C VAL A 47 5.91 5.06 -39.31
N VAL A 48 5.25 6.08 -38.79
CA VAL A 48 4.21 5.94 -37.75
C VAL A 48 3.01 5.15 -38.28
N GLN A 49 2.58 5.37 -39.53
CA GLN A 49 1.52 4.57 -40.13
C GLN A 49 1.92 3.10 -40.31
N MET A 50 3.17 2.81 -40.72
CA MET A 50 3.70 1.46 -40.82
C MET A 50 3.80 0.77 -39.45
N SER A 51 4.24 1.48 -38.42
CA SER A 51 4.26 1.00 -37.05
C SER A 51 2.87 0.49 -36.61
N ARG A 52 1.84 1.28 -36.83
CA ARG A 52 0.43 0.90 -36.53
C ARG A 52 -0.07 -0.24 -37.40
N LEU A 53 0.24 -0.21 -38.68
CA LEU A 53 -0.23 -1.18 -39.67
C LEU A 53 0.33 -2.57 -39.41
N PHE A 54 1.61 -2.66 -39.01
CA PHE A 54 2.30 -3.92 -38.75
C PHE A 54 2.33 -4.31 -37.28
N GLY A 55 1.85 -3.43 -36.36
CA GLY A 55 1.86 -3.67 -34.93
C GLY A 55 3.26 -3.70 -34.30
N VAL A 56 4.24 -3.01 -34.91
CA VAL A 56 5.64 -2.96 -34.44
C VAL A 56 5.99 -1.56 -33.94
N SER A 57 6.95 -1.44 -33.00
CA SER A 57 7.36 -0.14 -32.49
C SER A 57 8.04 0.73 -33.56
N THR A 58 7.87 2.07 -33.46
CA THR A 58 8.60 3.00 -34.31
C THR A 58 10.11 2.90 -34.11
N ASP A 59 10.52 2.58 -32.86
CA ASP A 59 11.93 2.34 -32.51
C ASP A 59 12.50 1.13 -33.24
N TYR A 60 11.74 0.04 -33.33
CA TYR A 60 12.12 -1.11 -34.15
C TYR A 60 12.33 -0.71 -35.61
N LEU A 61 11.46 0.10 -36.19
CA LEU A 61 11.60 0.52 -37.59
C LEU A 61 12.84 1.40 -37.81
N LEU A 62 13.11 2.35 -36.87
CA LEU A 62 14.12 3.40 -37.08
C LEU A 62 15.54 3.02 -36.61
N LYS A 63 15.69 2.13 -35.63
CA LYS A 63 16.99 1.74 -35.07
C LYS A 63 17.49 0.45 -35.72
N ASP A 64 18.59 0.53 -36.45
CA ASP A 64 19.18 -0.62 -37.16
C ASP A 64 19.68 -1.73 -36.24
N GLU A 65 19.96 -1.39 -34.98
CA GLU A 65 20.48 -2.31 -33.94
C GLU A 65 19.40 -3.27 -33.38
N LEU A 66 18.11 -2.94 -33.53
CA LEU A 66 17.00 -3.78 -33.07
C LEU A 66 16.64 -4.77 -34.20
N GLU A 67 17.03 -6.03 -34.04
CA GLU A 67 16.73 -7.12 -34.99
C GLU A 67 15.48 -7.91 -34.60
N GLU A 68 15.13 -7.96 -33.33
CA GLU A 68 13.88 -8.60 -32.84
C GLU A 68 12.70 -7.66 -33.01
N GLU A 69 11.61 -8.18 -33.56
CA GLU A 69 10.35 -7.45 -33.70
C GLU A 69 9.81 -7.15 -32.33
N GLU A 70 9.95 -5.92 -31.91
CA GLU A 70 9.26 -5.41 -30.72
C GLU A 70 7.81 -5.11 -31.15
N PHE A 71 6.93 -6.10 -30.97
CA PHE A 71 5.50 -5.91 -31.19
C PHE A 71 5.03 -4.88 -30.19
N VAL A 72 4.54 -3.76 -30.65
CA VAL A 72 3.62 -2.94 -29.87
C VAL A 72 2.39 -3.82 -29.73
N GLY A 73 2.27 -4.46 -28.55
CA GLY A 73 1.06 -5.19 -28.21
C GLY A 73 -0.10 -4.29 -28.59
N SER A 74 -1.01 -4.84 -29.40
CA SER A 74 -2.16 -4.11 -29.92
C SER A 74 -2.64 -3.13 -28.86
N GLU A 75 -2.71 -1.83 -29.21
CA GLU A 75 -3.52 -0.84 -28.49
C GLU A 75 -5.00 -1.25 -28.64
N ALA A 76 -5.32 -2.49 -28.22
CA ALA A 76 -6.65 -2.95 -27.98
C ALA A 76 -6.94 -2.54 -26.52
N ASP A 77 -7.71 -1.47 -26.35
CA ASP A 77 -8.22 -0.95 -25.08
C ASP A 77 -7.20 -0.23 -24.15
N GLU A 78 -6.39 0.68 -24.64
CA GLU A 78 -6.07 1.82 -23.79
C GLU A 78 -7.30 2.76 -23.78
N THR A 79 -8.25 2.46 -22.89
CA THR A 79 -9.12 3.51 -22.36
C THR A 79 -8.19 4.67 -21.98
N PRO A 80 -8.42 5.89 -22.50
CA PRO A 80 -7.50 7.00 -22.30
C PRO A 80 -7.24 7.14 -20.80
N LEU A 81 -5.96 6.97 -20.40
CA LEU A 81 -5.56 7.03 -19.00
C LEU A 81 -6.10 8.32 -18.41
N ARG A 82 -6.73 8.21 -17.24
CA ARG A 82 -7.30 9.36 -16.56
C ARG A 82 -6.19 10.38 -16.27
N ARG A 83 -6.33 11.59 -16.78
CA ARG A 83 -5.34 12.66 -16.63
C ARG A 83 -5.60 13.43 -15.34
N VAL A 84 -4.57 13.56 -14.50
CA VAL A 84 -4.62 14.35 -13.27
C VAL A 84 -4.09 15.74 -13.54
N THR A 85 -4.95 16.75 -13.38
CA THR A 85 -4.59 18.16 -13.59
C THR A 85 -3.82 18.71 -12.39
N MET A 86 -3.15 19.85 -12.59
CA MET A 86 -2.43 20.57 -11.53
C MET A 86 -3.34 20.94 -10.35
N GLU A 87 -4.57 21.37 -10.65
CA GLU A 87 -5.57 21.73 -9.63
C GLU A 87 -6.02 20.52 -8.82
N GLN A 88 -6.30 19.39 -9.49
CA GLN A 88 -6.69 18.15 -8.83
C GLN A 88 -5.56 17.61 -7.91
N ALA A 89 -4.31 17.62 -8.36
CA ALA A 89 -3.17 17.21 -7.57
C ALA A 89 -2.98 18.11 -6.34
N ALA A 90 -3.08 19.43 -6.52
CA ALA A 90 -2.96 20.40 -5.42
C ALA A 90 -4.11 20.21 -4.40
N ARG A 91 -5.35 20.03 -4.87
CA ARG A 91 -6.52 19.76 -4.03
C ARG A 91 -6.39 18.46 -3.25
N TYR A 92 -5.94 17.38 -3.91
CA TYR A 92 -5.69 16.10 -3.25
C TYR A 92 -4.67 16.22 -2.12
N LEU A 93 -3.51 16.86 -2.38
CA LEU A 93 -2.49 17.06 -1.35
C LEU A 93 -3.00 17.93 -0.18
N ALA A 94 -3.79 18.96 -0.46
CA ALA A 94 -4.40 19.79 0.57
C ALA A 94 -5.39 18.99 1.44
N LEU A 95 -6.24 18.16 0.84
CA LEU A 95 -7.18 17.29 1.57
C LEU A 95 -6.43 16.27 2.43
N ARG A 96 -5.41 15.60 1.88
CA ARG A 96 -4.60 14.63 2.62
C ARG A 96 -3.85 15.27 3.78
N LYS A 97 -3.30 16.47 3.59
CA LYS A 97 -2.66 17.25 4.66
C LYS A 97 -3.66 17.63 5.77
N ALA A 98 -4.88 18.01 5.42
CA ALA A 98 -5.92 18.35 6.39
C ALA A 98 -6.50 17.10 7.11
N CYS A 99 -6.50 15.93 6.46
CA CYS A 99 -6.95 14.67 7.04
C CYS A 99 -5.86 14.01 7.92
N ALA A 100 -4.57 14.24 7.66
CA ALA A 100 -3.47 13.61 8.37
C ALA A 100 -3.56 13.69 9.89
N PRO A 101 -3.81 14.85 10.54
CA PRO A 101 -3.94 14.93 12.00
C PRO A 101 -5.16 14.17 12.52
N LYS A 102 -6.26 14.13 11.75
CA LYS A 102 -7.48 13.40 12.14
C LYS A 102 -7.27 11.90 12.10
N ILE A 103 -6.61 11.40 11.06
CA ILE A 103 -6.26 9.98 10.91
C ILE A 103 -5.28 9.57 12.02
N ALA A 104 -4.27 10.40 12.31
CA ALA A 104 -3.32 10.16 13.40
C ALA A 104 -4.01 10.09 14.77
N LEU A 105 -4.93 11.02 15.04
CA LEU A 105 -5.71 11.02 16.27
C LEU A 105 -6.62 9.80 16.37
N ALA A 106 -7.28 9.41 15.29
CA ALA A 106 -8.14 8.23 15.27
C ALA A 106 -7.34 6.94 15.56
N VAL A 107 -6.15 6.81 14.98
CA VAL A 107 -5.24 5.68 15.28
C VAL A 107 -4.80 5.70 16.74
N ALA A 108 -4.41 6.86 17.27
CA ALA A 108 -4.02 7.02 18.67
C ALA A 108 -5.17 6.64 19.63
N MET A 109 -6.42 7.05 19.32
CA MET A 109 -7.60 6.69 20.10
C MET A 109 -7.84 5.18 20.12
N CYS A 110 -7.65 4.49 18.99
CA CYS A 110 -7.75 3.03 18.93
C CYS A 110 -6.70 2.35 19.82
N ILE A 111 -5.46 2.87 19.85
CA ILE A 111 -4.37 2.31 20.66
C ILE A 111 -4.63 2.57 22.16
N VAL A 112 -5.15 3.74 22.54
CA VAL A 112 -5.43 4.13 23.92
C VAL A 112 -6.73 3.50 24.45
N SER A 113 -7.61 3.03 23.55
CA SER A 113 -8.94 2.54 23.97
C SER A 113 -8.92 1.47 25.08
N PRO A 114 -7.95 0.50 25.18
CA PRO A 114 -7.96 -0.50 26.25
C PRO A 114 -7.37 0.00 27.59
N VAL A 115 -6.78 1.19 27.65
CA VAL A 115 -6.14 1.72 28.87
C VAL A 115 -7.12 1.71 30.06
N VAL A 116 -8.34 2.16 29.83
CA VAL A 116 -9.35 2.27 30.93
C VAL A 116 -9.74 0.89 31.47
N ILE A 117 -9.93 -0.10 30.60
CA ILE A 117 -10.30 -1.46 31.07
C ILE A 117 -9.13 -2.12 31.81
N ILE A 118 -7.90 -1.96 31.34
CA ILE A 118 -6.71 -2.52 32.00
C ILE A 118 -6.56 -1.93 33.39
N PHE A 119 -6.67 -0.61 33.53
CA PHE A 119 -6.53 0.06 34.81
C PHE A 119 -7.66 -0.27 35.79
N LEU A 120 -8.92 -0.25 35.33
CA LEU A 120 -10.08 -0.55 36.17
C LEU A 120 -10.10 -2.01 36.62
N SER A 121 -9.73 -2.95 35.74
CA SER A 121 -9.64 -4.36 36.13
C SER A 121 -8.58 -4.56 37.22
N ALA A 122 -7.40 -3.98 37.07
CA ALA A 122 -6.35 -4.08 38.11
C ALA A 122 -6.78 -3.43 39.44
N MET A 123 -7.57 -2.35 39.41
CA MET A 123 -8.14 -1.76 40.64
C MET A 123 -9.18 -2.67 41.28
N ALA A 124 -10.03 -3.32 40.47
CA ALA A 124 -11.05 -4.25 40.96
C ALA A 124 -10.40 -5.49 41.61
N ASP A 125 -9.41 -6.10 40.94
CA ASP A 125 -8.64 -7.25 41.44
C ASP A 125 -7.91 -6.92 42.75
N ALA A 126 -7.45 -5.69 42.89
CA ALA A 126 -6.82 -5.16 44.11
C ALA A 126 -7.80 -4.80 45.24
N GLY A 127 -9.09 -4.86 45.01
CA GLY A 127 -10.12 -4.44 45.95
C GLY A 127 -10.13 -2.94 46.25
N LEU A 128 -9.54 -2.13 45.37
CA LEU A 128 -9.43 -0.68 45.52
C LEU A 128 -10.65 0.03 44.93
N GLY A 129 -11.11 1.05 45.62
CA GLY A 129 -12.19 1.94 45.10
C GLY A 129 -13.60 1.34 45.16
N GLY A 130 -13.79 0.12 45.70
CA GLY A 130 -15.12 -0.52 45.80
C GLY A 130 -15.74 -0.87 44.46
N ILE A 131 -14.92 -1.01 43.43
CA ILE A 131 -15.35 -1.34 42.07
C ILE A 131 -15.40 -2.89 41.93
N SER A 132 -16.56 -3.43 41.55
CA SER A 132 -16.66 -4.85 41.23
C SER A 132 -16.03 -5.15 39.84
N GLU A 133 -15.56 -6.40 39.63
CA GLU A 133 -15.01 -6.84 38.35
C GLU A 133 -15.99 -6.63 37.19
N ASP A 134 -17.30 -6.92 37.40
CA ASP A 134 -18.33 -6.74 36.39
C ASP A 134 -18.50 -5.25 36.01
N LEU A 135 -18.41 -4.34 37.01
CA LEU A 135 -18.52 -2.90 36.77
C LEU A 135 -17.28 -2.38 36.03
N ALA A 136 -16.08 -2.84 36.39
CA ALA A 136 -14.82 -2.51 35.72
C ALA A 136 -14.84 -2.96 34.24
N ALA A 137 -15.27 -4.18 34.01
CA ALA A 137 -15.42 -4.72 32.66
C ALA A 137 -16.47 -3.96 31.85
N GLY A 138 -17.66 -3.70 32.42
CA GLY A 138 -18.74 -2.98 31.74
C GLY A 138 -18.35 -1.56 31.34
N LEU A 139 -17.74 -0.80 32.27
CA LEU A 139 -17.25 0.56 31.98
C LEU A 139 -16.10 0.53 30.97
N GLY A 140 -15.14 -0.37 31.15
CA GLY A 140 -13.98 -0.48 30.26
C GLY A 140 -14.38 -0.78 28.82
N VAL A 141 -15.25 -1.79 28.62
CA VAL A 141 -15.77 -2.14 27.28
C VAL A 141 -16.57 -0.98 26.69
N SER A 142 -17.39 -0.28 27.49
CA SER A 142 -18.15 0.88 27.03
C SER A 142 -17.24 1.99 26.50
N VAL A 143 -16.14 2.29 27.20
CA VAL A 143 -15.16 3.29 26.77
C VAL A 143 -14.46 2.85 25.48
N ILE A 144 -14.06 1.59 25.36
CA ILE A 144 -13.47 1.05 24.11
C ILE A 144 -14.44 1.27 22.94
N LEU A 145 -15.71 0.88 23.09
CA LEU A 145 -16.70 1.00 22.01
C LEU A 145 -16.92 2.46 21.60
N VAL A 146 -17.00 3.39 22.56
CA VAL A 146 -17.16 4.82 22.27
C VAL A 146 -15.94 5.37 21.54
N LEU A 147 -14.72 5.10 22.02
CA LEU A 147 -13.49 5.59 21.39
C LEU A 147 -13.31 5.04 19.99
N VAL A 148 -13.57 3.74 19.80
CA VAL A 148 -13.50 3.10 18.49
C VAL A 148 -14.57 3.64 17.55
N ALA A 149 -15.80 3.86 18.02
CA ALA A 149 -16.87 4.45 17.19
C ALA A 149 -16.49 5.85 16.70
N ILE A 150 -15.92 6.70 17.57
CA ILE A 150 -15.43 8.04 17.19
C ILE A 150 -14.29 7.92 16.17
N ALA A 151 -13.31 7.02 16.40
CA ALA A 151 -12.19 6.81 15.49
C ALA A 151 -12.65 6.34 14.09
N VAL A 152 -13.58 5.39 14.05
CA VAL A 152 -14.19 4.93 12.78
C VAL A 152 -14.94 6.06 12.08
N GLY A 153 -15.70 6.87 12.80
CA GLY A 153 -16.35 8.06 12.25
C GLY A 153 -15.36 9.04 11.62
N MET A 154 -14.20 9.24 12.25
CA MET A 154 -13.13 10.08 11.71
C MET A 154 -12.51 9.48 10.44
N PHE A 155 -12.25 8.17 10.40
CA PHE A 155 -11.75 7.48 9.21
C PHE A 155 -12.74 7.59 8.04
N LEU A 156 -14.01 7.30 8.28
CA LEU A 156 -15.06 7.40 7.26
C LEU A 156 -15.23 8.83 6.74
N SER A 157 -15.18 9.83 7.63
CA SER A 157 -15.25 11.24 7.24
C SER A 157 -14.06 11.66 6.35
N CYS A 158 -12.84 11.19 6.68
CA CYS A 158 -11.65 11.45 5.85
C CYS A 158 -11.72 10.68 4.52
N GLY A 159 -12.12 9.40 4.54
CA GLY A 159 -12.31 8.58 3.34
C GLY A 159 -13.34 9.18 2.39
N ALA A 160 -14.49 9.63 2.90
CA ALA A 160 -15.51 10.29 2.07
C ALA A 160 -14.98 11.53 1.34
N LYS A 161 -14.10 12.32 1.98
CA LYS A 161 -13.49 13.52 1.36
C LYS A 161 -12.48 13.20 0.28
N THR A 162 -11.80 12.06 0.37
CA THR A 162 -10.77 11.64 -0.59
C THR A 162 -11.28 10.64 -1.62
N LYS A 163 -12.55 10.25 -1.55
CA LYS A 163 -13.16 9.21 -2.41
C LYS A 163 -13.06 9.52 -3.90
N GLU A 164 -13.15 10.79 -4.29
CA GLU A 164 -12.98 11.21 -5.69
C GLU A 164 -11.59 10.88 -6.27
N PHE A 165 -10.60 10.67 -5.39
CA PHE A 165 -9.21 10.35 -5.72
C PHE A 165 -8.83 8.88 -5.50
N ASP A 166 -9.78 7.99 -5.21
CA ASP A 166 -9.52 6.56 -5.00
C ASP A 166 -8.87 5.89 -6.22
N PHE A 167 -9.11 6.44 -7.42
CA PHE A 167 -8.49 5.96 -8.65
C PHE A 167 -6.97 6.09 -8.64
N LEU A 168 -6.40 7.07 -7.93
CA LEU A 168 -4.95 7.26 -7.80
C LEU A 168 -4.26 6.04 -7.17
N GLU A 169 -4.97 5.30 -6.33
CA GLU A 169 -4.46 4.08 -5.67
C GLU A 169 -4.64 2.83 -6.53
N LYS A 170 -5.77 2.75 -7.26
CA LYS A 170 -6.23 1.51 -7.91
C LYS A 170 -5.88 1.44 -9.39
N GLU A 171 -5.90 2.58 -10.09
CA GLU A 171 -5.80 2.66 -11.54
C GLU A 171 -4.50 3.35 -11.97
N PRO A 172 -3.93 2.97 -13.12
CA PRO A 172 -2.87 3.76 -13.75
C PRO A 172 -3.46 5.09 -14.24
N PHE A 173 -2.69 6.16 -14.13
CA PHE A 173 -3.09 7.49 -14.57
C PHE A 173 -1.91 8.24 -15.21
N GLU A 174 -2.18 9.35 -15.88
CA GLU A 174 -1.18 10.28 -16.36
C GLU A 174 -1.29 11.61 -15.61
N THR A 175 -0.15 12.23 -15.35
CA THR A 175 -0.10 13.58 -14.77
C THR A 175 0.09 14.63 -15.84
N GLU A 176 -0.61 15.75 -15.72
CA GLU A 176 -0.39 16.93 -16.57
C GLU A 176 1.04 17.45 -16.41
N TYR A 177 1.54 18.13 -17.47
CA TYR A 177 2.87 18.74 -17.44
C TYR A 177 3.04 19.65 -16.22
N GLY A 178 4.14 19.46 -15.47
CA GLY A 178 4.47 20.23 -14.28
C GLY A 178 3.96 19.64 -12.94
N VAL A 179 2.96 18.75 -12.94
CA VAL A 179 2.43 18.14 -11.71
C VAL A 179 3.53 17.38 -10.95
N SER A 180 4.29 16.53 -11.64
CA SER A 180 5.39 15.78 -11.02
C SER A 180 6.47 16.70 -10.43
N GLY A 181 6.78 17.82 -11.13
CA GLY A 181 7.73 18.83 -10.64
C GLY A 181 7.24 19.48 -9.36
N MET A 182 5.99 19.94 -9.33
CA MET A 182 5.36 20.55 -8.16
C MET A 182 5.33 19.59 -6.96
N VAL A 183 5.00 18.33 -7.18
CA VAL A 183 4.94 17.32 -6.10
C VAL A 183 6.33 17.03 -5.54
N ARG A 184 7.35 16.89 -6.42
CA ARG A 184 8.75 16.68 -5.99
C ARG A 184 9.29 17.87 -5.20
N GLU A 185 8.97 19.09 -5.59
CA GLU A 185 9.36 20.31 -4.86
C GLU A 185 8.72 20.31 -3.46
N ARG A 186 7.42 20.04 -3.35
CA ARG A 186 6.73 19.94 -2.05
C ARG A 186 7.29 18.81 -1.19
N ARG A 187 7.63 17.67 -1.78
CA ARG A 187 8.25 16.54 -1.10
C ARG A 187 9.60 16.94 -0.51
N LYS A 188 10.46 17.57 -1.31
CA LYS A 188 11.78 18.06 -0.87
C LYS A 188 11.65 19.07 0.27
N ALA A 189 10.68 19.98 0.19
CA ALA A 189 10.41 20.95 1.26
C ALA A 189 9.90 20.28 2.55
N TYR A 190 9.15 19.17 2.46
CA TYR A 190 8.60 18.45 3.61
C TYR A 190 9.53 17.39 4.18
N GLU A 191 10.53 16.93 3.44
CA GLU A 191 11.46 15.85 3.81
C GLU A 191 12.13 16.05 5.18
N PRO A 192 12.62 17.25 5.57
CA PRO A 192 13.21 17.47 6.90
C PRO A 192 12.18 17.26 8.02
N THR A 193 10.91 17.63 7.79
CA THR A 193 9.83 17.43 8.76
C THR A 193 9.47 15.94 8.86
N ALA A 194 9.35 15.26 7.73
CA ALA A 194 9.06 13.83 7.68
C ALA A 194 10.14 13.02 8.42
N SER A 195 11.42 13.32 8.16
CA SER A 195 12.55 12.66 8.82
C SER A 195 12.52 12.85 10.34
N ARG A 196 12.28 14.07 10.82
CA ARG A 196 12.17 14.36 12.26
C ARG A 196 10.99 13.61 12.89
N CYS A 197 9.82 13.59 12.24
CA CYS A 197 8.66 12.85 12.71
C CYS A 197 8.94 11.34 12.77
N THR A 198 9.63 10.80 11.76
CA THR A 198 10.01 9.37 11.75
C THR A 198 10.95 9.04 12.89
N ILE A 199 12.01 9.83 13.10
CA ILE A 199 12.95 9.63 14.20
C ILE A 199 12.22 9.71 15.54
N LEU A 200 11.42 10.76 15.77
CA LEU A 200 10.69 10.96 17.01
C LEU A 200 9.71 9.81 17.28
N GLY A 201 8.93 9.41 16.26
CA GLY A 201 7.96 8.33 16.39
C GLY A 201 8.61 6.98 16.72
N VAL A 202 9.70 6.63 16.04
CA VAL A 202 10.47 5.39 16.30
C VAL A 202 11.08 5.42 17.70
N VAL A 203 11.72 6.53 18.09
CA VAL A 203 12.31 6.67 19.43
C VAL A 203 11.25 6.54 20.52
N LEU A 204 10.08 7.17 20.37
CA LEU A 204 8.96 7.03 21.33
C LEU A 204 8.46 5.59 21.42
N CYS A 205 8.33 4.89 20.30
CA CYS A 205 7.92 3.48 20.31
C CYS A 205 8.94 2.57 21.00
N ILE A 206 10.25 2.83 20.83
CA ILE A 206 11.28 2.08 21.51
C ILE A 206 11.28 2.38 23.01
N LEU A 207 11.20 3.66 23.39
CA LEU A 207 11.18 4.09 24.79
C LEU A 207 9.89 3.66 25.52
N ALA A 208 8.81 3.37 24.78
CA ALA A 208 7.56 2.89 25.36
C ALA A 208 7.72 1.58 26.15
N VAL A 209 8.73 0.76 25.83
CA VAL A 209 9.00 -0.48 26.56
C VAL A 209 9.64 -0.21 27.95
N VAL A 210 10.26 0.94 28.14
CA VAL A 210 10.98 1.26 29.40
C VAL A 210 10.05 1.26 30.63
N PRO A 211 8.87 1.94 30.62
CA PRO A 211 7.94 1.87 31.75
C PRO A 211 7.50 0.46 32.09
N LEU A 212 7.30 -0.42 31.07
CA LEU A 212 6.94 -1.81 31.29
C LEU A 212 8.07 -2.58 32.00
N MET A 213 9.31 -2.43 31.54
CA MET A 213 10.46 -3.09 32.17
C MET A 213 10.69 -2.59 33.62
N LEU A 214 10.54 -1.28 33.83
CA LEU A 214 10.64 -0.70 35.16
C LEU A 214 9.49 -1.18 36.08
N GLY A 215 8.25 -1.22 35.58
CA GLY A 215 7.09 -1.69 36.34
C GLY A 215 7.23 -3.13 36.80
N VAL A 216 7.66 -4.02 35.91
CA VAL A 216 7.93 -5.44 36.23
C VAL A 216 9.12 -5.56 37.20
N GLY A 217 10.20 -4.82 37.01
CA GLY A 217 11.37 -4.81 37.87
C GLY A 217 11.05 -4.28 39.29
N LEU A 218 10.24 -3.24 39.39
CA LEU A 218 9.79 -2.69 40.66
C LEU A 218 8.84 -3.64 41.40
N ALA A 219 7.96 -4.35 40.70
CA ALA A 219 7.05 -5.32 41.29
C ALA A 219 7.78 -6.53 41.91
N SER A 220 8.97 -6.86 41.41
CA SER A 220 9.79 -8.01 41.87
C SER A 220 10.87 -7.65 42.88
N SER A 221 11.01 -6.39 43.30
CA SER A 221 12.11 -5.93 44.16
C SER A 221 11.63 -5.63 45.59
N ASP A 222 12.60 -5.58 46.55
CA ASP A 222 12.32 -5.16 47.94
C ASP A 222 11.75 -3.74 48.04
N VAL A 223 11.95 -2.92 47.02
CA VAL A 223 11.31 -1.60 46.87
C VAL A 223 9.80 -1.74 46.70
N ALA A 224 9.30 -2.87 46.18
CA ALA A 224 7.88 -3.19 46.15
C ALA A 224 7.24 -3.13 47.54
N ALA A 225 7.95 -3.57 48.59
CA ALA A 225 7.47 -3.54 49.98
C ALA A 225 7.20 -2.08 50.46
N LEU A 226 7.93 -1.11 49.95
CA LEU A 226 7.71 0.31 50.23
C LEU A 226 6.55 0.88 49.39
N LEU A 227 6.44 0.46 48.10
CA LEU A 227 5.43 0.89 47.15
C LEU A 227 4.07 0.20 47.41
N VAL A 228 4.03 -1.04 47.90
CA VAL A 228 2.82 -1.82 48.27
C VAL A 228 1.98 -1.07 49.36
N ARG A 229 2.62 -0.19 50.12
CA ARG A 229 1.88 0.71 51.04
C ARG A 229 0.97 1.70 50.29
N VAL A 230 1.19 1.96 49.02
CA VAL A 230 0.44 2.92 48.18
C VAL A 230 -0.56 2.17 47.28
N ALA A 231 -0.14 1.10 46.63
CA ALA A 231 -1.03 0.26 45.81
C ALA A 231 -0.45 -1.17 45.61
N PRO A 232 -1.29 -2.18 45.37
CA PRO A 232 -0.84 -3.54 45.05
C PRO A 232 0.00 -3.63 43.80
N ALA A 233 0.84 -4.69 43.68
CA ALA A 233 1.76 -4.89 42.56
C ALA A 233 1.05 -4.92 41.19
N ASP A 234 -0.16 -5.47 41.13
CA ASP A 234 -0.95 -5.60 39.92
C ASP A 234 -1.37 -4.23 39.35
N VAL A 235 -1.63 -3.25 40.23
CA VAL A 235 -1.97 -1.87 39.80
C VAL A 235 -0.74 -1.17 39.20
N TYR A 236 0.46 -1.40 39.71
CA TYR A 236 1.70 -0.89 39.10
C TYR A 236 1.99 -1.52 37.76
N ALA A 237 1.75 -2.83 37.64
CA ALA A 237 1.91 -3.55 36.38
C ALA A 237 0.93 -3.02 35.31
N ALA A 238 -0.34 -2.84 35.68
CA ALA A 238 -1.35 -2.23 34.81
C ALA A 238 -0.97 -0.81 34.39
N ALA A 239 -0.56 0.06 35.33
CA ALA A 239 -0.11 1.40 35.04
C ALA A 239 1.13 1.43 34.10
N ALA A 240 2.03 0.47 34.22
CA ALA A 240 3.18 0.33 33.33
C ALA A 240 2.77 -0.04 31.90
N VAL A 241 1.78 -0.94 31.74
CA VAL A 241 1.17 -1.27 30.44
C VAL A 241 0.45 -0.06 29.86
N ASP A 242 -0.31 0.67 30.67
CA ASP A 242 -1.02 1.89 30.23
C ASP A 242 -0.04 2.97 29.77
N ALA A 243 1.06 3.17 30.49
CA ALA A 243 2.12 4.10 30.09
C ALA A 243 2.77 3.68 28.76
N LEU A 244 3.00 2.37 28.54
CA LEU A 244 3.45 1.84 27.26
C LEU A 244 2.46 2.18 26.15
N LEU A 245 1.17 1.91 26.33
CA LEU A 245 0.14 2.17 25.32
C LEU A 245 0.05 3.66 24.97
N LEU A 246 0.12 4.55 25.97
CA LEU A 246 0.12 5.99 25.75
C LEU A 246 1.33 6.47 24.96
N LEU A 247 2.53 5.98 25.27
CA LEU A 247 3.76 6.33 24.53
C LEU A 247 3.74 5.78 23.11
N VAL A 248 3.26 4.55 22.91
CA VAL A 248 3.08 3.95 21.58
C VAL A 248 2.05 4.76 20.79
N ALA A 249 0.94 5.15 21.39
CA ALA A 249 -0.09 5.97 20.72
C ALA A 249 0.48 7.31 20.23
N CYS A 250 1.30 7.96 21.05
CA CYS A 250 2.00 9.19 20.66
C CYS A 250 3.00 8.93 19.50
N GLY A 251 3.83 7.88 19.62
CA GLY A 251 4.82 7.54 18.61
C GLY A 251 4.19 7.18 17.26
N VAL A 252 3.21 6.27 17.27
CA VAL A 252 2.46 5.86 16.08
C VAL A 252 1.65 7.03 15.51
N GLY A 253 1.04 7.86 16.37
CA GLY A 253 0.32 9.05 15.93
C GLY A 253 1.20 10.01 15.11
N VAL A 254 2.44 10.26 15.55
CA VAL A 254 3.41 11.10 14.82
C VAL A 254 3.81 10.45 13.49
N LEU A 255 4.06 9.13 13.48
CA LEU A 255 4.39 8.39 12.25
C LEU A 255 3.25 8.43 11.23
N VAL A 256 2.02 8.20 11.67
CA VAL A 256 0.83 8.21 10.80
C VAL A 256 0.55 9.62 10.28
N TRP A 257 0.72 10.65 11.12
CA TRP A 257 0.54 12.03 10.69
C TRP A 257 1.47 12.39 9.53
N SER A 258 2.77 12.12 9.69
CA SER A 258 3.75 12.36 8.63
C SER A 258 3.56 11.43 7.43
N GLY A 259 3.35 10.13 7.67
CA GLY A 259 3.20 9.10 6.64
C GLY A 259 1.99 9.31 5.74
N THR A 260 0.88 9.85 6.25
CA THR A 260 -0.31 10.14 5.45
C THR A 260 -0.05 11.18 4.36
N TYR A 261 0.77 12.18 4.64
CA TYR A 261 1.09 13.23 3.67
C TYR A 261 2.21 12.80 2.72
N THR A 262 3.24 12.12 3.21
CA THR A 262 4.30 11.57 2.34
C THR A 262 3.74 10.50 1.40
N GLY A 263 2.89 9.60 1.88
CA GLY A 263 2.24 8.59 1.05
C GLY A 263 1.36 9.19 -0.05
N ALA A 264 0.71 10.34 0.20
CA ALA A 264 -0.04 11.04 -0.84
C ALA A 264 0.84 11.59 -1.96
N MET A 265 2.06 12.06 -1.63
CA MET A 265 3.03 12.49 -2.63
C MET A 265 3.60 11.31 -3.41
N ASP A 266 3.93 10.20 -2.75
CA ASP A 266 4.39 8.96 -3.39
C ASP A 266 3.33 8.38 -4.34
N GLN A 267 2.04 8.51 -3.98
CA GLN A 267 0.91 8.07 -4.79
C GLN A 267 0.79 8.88 -6.08
N LEU A 268 0.94 10.22 -6.02
CA LEU A 268 0.91 11.08 -7.21
C LEU A 268 2.13 10.90 -8.11
N LEU A 269 3.29 10.53 -7.54
CA LEU A 269 4.51 10.25 -8.29
C LEU A 269 4.59 8.81 -8.83
N GLU A 270 3.62 7.96 -8.48
CA GLU A 270 3.64 6.52 -8.73
C GLU A 270 4.95 5.86 -8.26
N GLU A 271 5.48 6.29 -7.10
CA GLU A 271 6.71 5.78 -6.49
C GLU A 271 6.40 4.82 -5.32
N GLY A 272 7.41 4.07 -4.89
CA GLY A 272 7.31 3.18 -3.72
C GLY A 272 6.31 2.03 -3.92
N ASP A 273 5.23 2.03 -3.14
CA ASP A 273 4.19 1.00 -3.18
C ASP A 273 3.14 1.25 -4.28
N TYR A 274 3.13 2.45 -4.87
CA TYR A 274 2.13 2.90 -5.85
C TYR A 274 2.62 2.82 -7.31
N THR A 275 3.73 2.13 -7.58
CA THR A 275 4.21 1.93 -8.95
C THR A 275 3.17 1.21 -9.82
N ARG A 276 3.08 1.54 -11.11
CA ARG A 276 2.13 0.92 -12.06
C ARG A 276 2.17 -0.61 -12.02
N LYS A 277 3.38 -1.20 -11.92
CA LYS A 277 3.55 -2.65 -11.80
C LYS A 277 2.94 -3.22 -10.51
N LYS A 278 3.11 -2.53 -9.38
CA LYS A 278 2.50 -2.95 -8.10
C LYS A 278 0.98 -2.79 -8.11
N LYS A 279 0.45 -1.70 -8.69
CA LYS A 279 -1.00 -1.50 -8.86
C LYS A 279 -1.64 -2.63 -9.68
N ALA A 280 -1.05 -2.97 -10.83
CA ALA A 280 -1.55 -4.06 -11.67
C ALA A 280 -1.57 -5.42 -10.94
N ARG A 281 -0.59 -5.67 -10.05
CA ARG A 281 -0.50 -6.91 -9.27
C ARG A 281 -1.34 -6.89 -7.99
N SER A 282 -1.70 -5.71 -7.49
CA SER A 282 -2.36 -5.54 -6.18
C SER A 282 -3.67 -6.30 -6.07
N GLY A 283 -4.48 -6.35 -7.13
CA GLY A 283 -5.74 -7.09 -7.19
C GLY A 283 -5.55 -8.59 -6.99
N VAL A 284 -4.57 -9.18 -7.67
CA VAL A 284 -4.26 -10.62 -7.52
C VAL A 284 -3.70 -10.90 -6.13
N MET A 285 -2.76 -10.07 -5.66
CA MET A 285 -2.14 -10.21 -4.35
C MET A 285 -3.16 -10.10 -3.21
N SER A 286 -4.10 -9.16 -3.29
CA SER A 286 -5.14 -8.99 -2.27
C SER A 286 -6.12 -10.17 -2.26
N THR A 287 -6.51 -10.69 -3.43
CA THR A 287 -7.39 -11.86 -3.55
C THR A 287 -6.74 -13.11 -2.97
N VAL A 288 -5.47 -13.36 -3.31
CA VAL A 288 -4.71 -14.49 -2.75
C VAL A 288 -4.58 -14.36 -1.23
N SER A 289 -4.27 -13.15 -0.74
CA SER A 289 -4.19 -12.86 0.69
C SER A 289 -5.50 -13.15 1.41
N LEU A 290 -6.63 -12.70 0.86
CA LEU A 290 -7.96 -12.93 1.42
C LEU A 290 -8.28 -14.43 1.50
N ILE A 291 -8.09 -15.16 0.40
CA ILE A 291 -8.34 -16.62 0.35
C ILE A 291 -7.47 -17.34 1.36
N TYR A 292 -6.19 -16.96 1.45
CA TYR A 292 -5.25 -17.55 2.39
C TYR A 292 -5.72 -17.39 3.85
N TRP A 293 -6.01 -16.16 4.27
CA TRP A 293 -6.41 -15.88 5.64
C TRP A 293 -7.77 -16.48 6.01
N LEU A 294 -8.71 -16.51 5.07
CA LEU A 294 -9.98 -17.24 5.26
C LEU A 294 -9.74 -18.75 5.47
N SER A 295 -8.82 -19.34 4.71
CA SER A 295 -8.47 -20.77 4.86
C SER A 295 -7.80 -21.05 6.22
N VAL A 296 -6.87 -20.21 6.66
CA VAL A 296 -6.23 -20.32 7.99
C VAL A 296 -7.28 -20.18 9.11
N THR A 297 -8.21 -19.23 8.96
CA THR A 297 -9.31 -19.02 9.91
C THR A 297 -10.22 -20.25 9.98
N ALA A 298 -10.59 -20.81 8.82
CA ALA A 298 -11.42 -22.02 8.75
C ALA A 298 -10.73 -23.22 9.42
N ILE A 299 -9.43 -23.41 9.19
CA ILE A 299 -8.63 -24.45 9.84
C ILE A 299 -8.60 -24.23 11.37
N PHE A 300 -8.37 -23.00 11.83
CA PHE A 300 -8.39 -22.67 13.25
C PHE A 300 -9.73 -22.98 13.91
N LEU A 301 -10.84 -22.55 13.27
CA LEU A 301 -12.20 -22.81 13.79
C LEU A 301 -12.52 -24.31 13.81
N PHE A 302 -12.17 -25.04 12.74
CA PHE A 302 -12.40 -26.47 12.67
C PHE A 302 -11.57 -27.24 13.71
N TYR A 303 -10.30 -26.88 13.88
CA TYR A 303 -9.42 -27.51 14.85
C TYR A 303 -9.83 -27.22 16.30
N THR A 304 -10.31 -26.00 16.58
CA THR A 304 -10.68 -25.59 17.94
C THR A 304 -12.10 -26.02 18.30
N PHE A 305 -13.08 -25.82 17.43
CA PHE A 305 -14.50 -26.00 17.71
C PHE A 305 -15.17 -27.11 16.90
N GLY A 306 -14.44 -27.81 16.02
CA GLY A 306 -14.97 -28.91 15.23
C GLY A 306 -15.40 -30.12 16.07
N PRO A 307 -16.04 -31.16 15.46
CA PRO A 307 -16.59 -32.31 16.19
C PRO A 307 -15.59 -33.11 17.02
N LYS A 308 -14.30 -33.01 16.72
CA LYS A 308 -13.15 -33.56 17.46
C LYS A 308 -12.19 -32.48 17.92
N GLY A 309 -12.66 -31.22 17.97
CA GLY A 309 -11.85 -30.09 18.39
C GLY A 309 -11.43 -30.16 19.85
N ASN A 310 -10.33 -29.48 20.18
CA ASN A 310 -9.80 -29.47 21.56
C ASN A 310 -10.61 -28.57 22.50
N GLY A 311 -11.50 -27.70 21.98
CA GLY A 311 -12.30 -26.75 22.76
C GLY A 311 -11.50 -25.68 23.52
N GLN A 312 -10.20 -25.60 23.24
CA GLN A 312 -9.27 -24.76 24.01
C GLN A 312 -8.51 -23.79 23.08
N PRO A 313 -9.05 -22.60 22.78
CA PRO A 313 -8.43 -21.61 21.89
C PRO A 313 -7.01 -21.23 22.29
N GLN A 314 -6.71 -21.27 23.59
CA GLN A 314 -5.40 -20.99 24.17
C GLN A 314 -4.27 -21.93 23.69
N TYR A 315 -4.61 -23.14 23.24
CA TYR A 315 -3.63 -24.07 22.68
C TYR A 315 -3.63 -24.09 21.16
N SER A 316 -4.62 -23.48 20.52
CA SER A 316 -4.75 -23.45 19.05
C SER A 316 -4.17 -22.20 18.40
N TRP A 317 -3.75 -21.20 19.20
CA TRP A 317 -3.22 -19.92 18.70
C TRP A 317 -1.98 -20.08 17.81
N PHE A 318 -1.19 -21.17 17.99
CA PHE A 318 -0.01 -21.44 17.17
C PHE A 318 -0.33 -21.55 15.68
N ILE A 319 -1.60 -21.88 15.30
CA ILE A 319 -2.06 -21.94 13.90
C ILE A 319 -1.86 -20.59 13.22
N TRP A 320 -2.09 -19.50 13.95
CA TRP A 320 -1.87 -18.13 13.42
C TRP A 320 -0.40 -17.83 13.23
N ALA A 321 0.46 -18.26 14.14
CA ALA A 321 1.91 -18.06 14.03
C ALA A 321 2.49 -18.86 12.85
N VAL A 322 2.12 -20.14 12.71
CA VAL A 322 2.49 -20.98 11.56
C VAL A 322 1.91 -20.41 10.27
N GLY A 323 0.63 -20.00 10.29
CA GLY A 323 -0.03 -19.35 9.18
C GLY A 323 0.71 -18.08 8.71
N GLY A 324 1.20 -17.25 9.63
CA GLY A 324 1.99 -16.06 9.31
C GLY A 324 3.28 -16.38 8.55
N VAL A 325 4.02 -17.40 8.97
CA VAL A 325 5.24 -17.85 8.28
C VAL A 325 4.94 -18.41 6.90
N LEU A 326 3.91 -19.26 6.78
CA LEU A 326 3.48 -19.82 5.50
C LEU A 326 2.95 -18.73 4.56
N TYR A 327 2.28 -17.70 5.09
CA TYR A 327 1.81 -16.56 4.29
C TYR A 327 2.97 -15.86 3.58
N ALA A 328 4.08 -15.62 4.28
CA ALA A 328 5.26 -15.01 3.67
C ALA A 328 5.82 -15.85 2.51
N ALA A 329 5.86 -17.18 2.66
CA ALA A 329 6.29 -18.10 1.62
C ALA A 329 5.34 -18.10 0.41
N VAL A 330 4.02 -18.17 0.64
CA VAL A 330 3.00 -18.14 -0.43
C VAL A 330 3.08 -16.82 -1.20
N MET A 331 3.17 -15.68 -0.52
CA MET A 331 3.27 -14.38 -1.16
C MET A 331 4.58 -14.22 -1.95
N GLY A 332 5.67 -14.81 -1.46
CA GLY A 332 6.94 -14.89 -2.21
C GLY A 332 6.80 -15.66 -3.52
N ILE A 333 6.17 -16.83 -3.49
CA ILE A 333 5.92 -17.66 -4.69
C ILE A 333 5.03 -16.92 -5.68
N VAL A 334 3.90 -16.35 -5.22
CA VAL A 334 2.98 -15.58 -6.08
C VAL A 334 3.71 -14.40 -6.73
N SER A 335 4.55 -13.69 -5.99
CA SER A 335 5.36 -12.58 -6.51
C SER A 335 6.32 -13.05 -7.60
N LEU A 336 6.98 -14.21 -7.43
CA LEU A 336 7.87 -14.79 -8.43
C LEU A 336 7.13 -15.22 -9.71
N VAL A 337 5.96 -15.86 -9.55
CA VAL A 337 5.12 -16.26 -10.70
C VAL A 337 4.67 -15.05 -11.51
N LEU A 338 4.20 -14.00 -10.83
CA LEU A 338 3.79 -12.76 -11.49
C LEU A 338 4.98 -12.04 -12.15
N TYR A 339 6.17 -12.10 -11.55
CA TYR A 339 7.38 -11.55 -12.15
C TYR A 339 7.79 -12.27 -13.43
N HIS A 340 7.70 -13.61 -13.47
CA HIS A 340 7.99 -14.40 -14.69
C HIS A 340 6.97 -14.15 -15.79
N LYS A 341 5.67 -14.03 -15.43
CA LYS A 341 4.61 -13.75 -16.40
C LYS A 341 4.77 -12.38 -17.09
N ASP A 342 5.33 -11.40 -16.41
CA ASP A 342 5.56 -10.06 -16.98
C ASP A 342 6.80 -10.01 -17.89
N LYS A 343 7.61 -11.10 -17.94
CA LYS A 343 8.80 -11.19 -18.79
C LYS A 343 8.57 -12.00 -20.07
N MET A 344 7.49 -12.79 -20.15
CA MET A 344 7.07 -13.51 -21.34
C MET A 344 6.13 -12.68 -22.20
#